data_9657d3662369ada7c2c8969216a4cd6d
#
_entry.id   9657d3662369ada7c2c8969216a4cd6d
#
_cell.length_a   1.000
_cell.length_b   1.000
_cell.length_c   1.000
_cell.angle_alpha   90.00
_cell.angle_beta   90.00
_cell.angle_gamma   90.00
#
_symmetry.space_group_name_H-M   'P 1'
#
loop_
_entity.id
_entity.type
_entity.pdbx_description
1 polymer ?
#
loop_
_entity_poly.entity_id
_entity_poly.type
_entity_poly.pdbx_seq_one_letter_code
_entity_poly.pdbx_strand_id
1 'polypeptide(L)'
;MNFILSLITFLPLLGALIIGLFVQGSDAQSSENAKRVSLVTSIIVFLLSLVMFSEFDKNSSGFQFIEEFLWLGFFNYKLWVDGISVILILLTTGMMPIVFLSSWTTNKRVKEYLISFLILETLMIGVFVSLDILLFYVFFEAGLIPMFLIIGIWGGKERVFASFKFFLYTLLGSILMLIAMIVMWDISGTTDITKLLQYDFESEPFYMLGVYIPSGVQTLLWLGFFASFAVKLPMFPVHTWLPDAHVQAPTSGSVVLAAILLKMGGYGFIRFSIPMFYEASLYFQNFVFMLSAIAVIYTSLVALVQTDMKKLIAYSSVAHMGFVTIGLFSFNQQGIDGAIFQMVSHGFISAALFLVVGVVYERTHTREIIAFGGLVNRMPNYAMIFMILTLANVGLPGTSGFIGEFLSLLGVFQVSPTYAILAAIGVVLSACYGLLLYKRVILGELIKENLKRINDLTLREKFCLYPLVLLVVIFGIYPKPIIETYGVTVADYIQKLN
;
A
#
# COMPACT_ATOMS: atom_id res chain seq x y z
N MET A 1 9.68 -13.72 23.18
CA MET A 1 8.56 -12.83 23.58
C MET A 1 7.25 -13.49 23.15
N ASN A 2 6.62 -14.17 24.07
CA ASN A 2 5.31 -14.76 23.78
C ASN A 2 4.29 -13.62 23.63
N PHE A 3 3.49 -13.62 22.56
CA PHE A 3 2.39 -12.65 22.27
C PHE A 3 2.80 -11.25 21.75
N ILE A 4 4.00 -11.07 21.19
CA ILE A 4 4.39 -9.76 20.65
C ILE A 4 3.55 -9.37 19.42
N LEU A 5 3.19 -10.33 18.56
CA LEU A 5 2.37 -10.08 17.36
C LEU A 5 0.94 -9.71 17.73
N SER A 6 0.32 -10.45 18.67
CA SER A 6 -1.00 -10.10 19.19
C SER A 6 -0.98 -8.70 19.82
N LEU A 7 0.06 -8.37 20.59
CA LEU A 7 0.18 -7.05 21.21
C LEU A 7 0.27 -5.93 20.16
N ILE A 8 1.15 -6.07 19.15
CA ILE A 8 1.30 -5.10 18.07
C ILE A 8 -0.03 -4.96 17.30
N THR A 9 -0.72 -6.06 17.04
CA THR A 9 -1.96 -6.07 16.25
C THR A 9 -3.13 -5.42 16.98
N PHE A 10 -3.33 -5.71 18.28
CA PHE A 10 -4.54 -5.29 19.01
C PHE A 10 -4.36 -4.06 19.91
N LEU A 11 -3.12 -3.60 20.13
CA LEU A 11 -2.91 -2.37 20.91
C LEU A 11 -3.56 -1.13 20.30
N PRO A 12 -3.61 -0.92 18.97
CA PRO A 12 -4.38 0.18 18.40
C PRO A 12 -5.88 0.09 18.74
N LEU A 13 -6.44 -1.11 18.77
CA LEU A 13 -7.84 -1.32 19.15
C LEU A 13 -8.09 -0.95 20.62
N LEU A 14 -7.13 -1.24 21.51
CA LEU A 14 -7.19 -0.76 22.90
C LEU A 14 -7.17 0.76 22.96
N GLY A 15 -6.35 1.44 22.15
CA GLY A 15 -6.37 2.90 22.01
C GLY A 15 -7.73 3.42 21.55
N ALA A 16 -8.35 2.75 20.57
CA ALA A 16 -9.70 3.08 20.11
C ALA A 16 -10.76 2.94 21.23
N LEU A 17 -10.68 1.87 22.02
CA LEU A 17 -11.55 1.65 23.17
C LEU A 17 -11.35 2.72 24.25
N ILE A 18 -10.11 3.11 24.55
CA ILE A 18 -9.83 4.20 25.51
C ILE A 18 -10.48 5.50 25.04
N ILE A 19 -10.36 5.85 23.77
CA ILE A 19 -11.00 7.06 23.23
C ILE A 19 -12.52 6.95 23.32
N GLY A 20 -13.09 5.81 22.95
CA GLY A 20 -14.53 5.60 22.94
C GLY A 20 -15.18 5.64 24.34
N LEU A 21 -14.53 5.03 25.34
CA LEU A 21 -15.09 4.85 26.67
C LEU A 21 -14.71 5.95 27.67
N PHE A 22 -13.45 6.41 27.63
CA PHE A 22 -12.90 7.29 28.67
C PHE A 22 -12.72 8.75 28.24
N VAL A 23 -12.62 9.05 26.94
CA VAL A 23 -12.56 10.42 26.48
C VAL A 23 -13.98 10.94 26.25
N GLN A 24 -14.62 11.44 27.31
CA GLN A 24 -16.00 11.93 27.28
C GLN A 24 -16.07 13.41 26.84
N GLY A 25 -17.27 13.85 26.40
CA GLY A 25 -17.53 15.21 25.94
C GLY A 25 -17.21 15.43 24.45
N SER A 26 -17.61 16.57 23.92
CA SER A 26 -17.35 17.02 22.53
C SER A 26 -16.56 18.33 22.48
N ASP A 27 -16.02 18.77 23.60
CA ASP A 27 -15.26 19.98 23.76
C ASP A 27 -13.85 19.91 23.14
N ALA A 28 -13.18 21.05 23.07
CA ALA A 28 -11.83 21.13 22.51
C ALA A 28 -10.82 20.28 23.29
N GLN A 29 -10.95 20.21 24.63
CA GLN A 29 -10.07 19.44 25.49
C GLN A 29 -10.22 17.93 25.23
N SER A 30 -11.44 17.45 25.08
CA SER A 30 -11.72 16.06 24.74
C SER A 30 -11.15 15.67 23.38
N SER A 31 -11.29 16.55 22.37
CA SER A 31 -10.69 16.35 21.05
C SER A 31 -9.17 16.30 21.12
N GLU A 32 -8.54 17.16 21.90
CA GLU A 32 -7.09 17.17 22.08
C GLU A 32 -6.60 15.91 22.82
N ASN A 33 -7.31 15.46 23.84
CA ASN A 33 -7.00 14.21 24.54
C ASN A 33 -7.09 13.00 23.59
N ALA A 34 -8.12 12.93 22.73
CA ALA A 34 -8.25 11.87 21.75
C ALA A 34 -7.06 11.85 20.77
N LYS A 35 -6.62 13.03 20.28
CA LYS A 35 -5.43 13.15 19.42
C LYS A 35 -4.16 12.67 20.10
N ARG A 36 -3.97 13.02 21.38
CA ARG A 36 -2.81 12.56 22.16
C ARG A 36 -2.83 11.04 22.39
N VAL A 37 -3.98 10.47 22.77
CA VAL A 37 -4.11 9.01 22.95
C VAL A 37 -3.79 8.28 21.66
N SER A 38 -4.34 8.71 20.52
CA SER A 38 -4.06 8.07 19.22
C SER A 38 -2.58 8.13 18.85
N LEU A 39 -1.95 9.30 19.02
CA LEU A 39 -0.54 9.48 18.70
C LEU A 39 0.36 8.63 19.62
N VAL A 40 0.10 8.64 20.93
CA VAL A 40 0.89 7.84 21.89
C VAL A 40 0.72 6.35 21.61
N THR A 41 -0.52 5.89 21.36
CA THR A 41 -0.78 4.48 21.00
C THR A 41 0.01 4.07 19.78
N SER A 42 -0.06 4.84 18.68
CA SER A 42 0.66 4.51 17.45
C SER A 42 2.20 4.54 17.61
N ILE A 43 2.72 5.45 18.43
CA ILE A 43 4.16 5.47 18.76
C ILE A 43 4.55 4.20 19.54
N ILE A 44 3.75 3.77 20.51
CA ILE A 44 4.03 2.54 21.28
C ILE A 44 3.99 1.33 20.35
N VAL A 45 3.00 1.22 19.46
CA VAL A 45 2.90 0.15 18.46
C VAL A 45 4.13 0.13 17.56
N PHE A 46 4.58 1.29 17.08
CA PHE A 46 5.80 1.41 16.28
C PHE A 46 7.05 0.97 17.06
N LEU A 47 7.20 1.39 18.30
CA LEU A 47 8.32 0.97 19.14
C LEU A 47 8.31 -0.54 19.38
N LEU A 48 7.16 -1.16 19.62
CA LEU A 48 7.03 -2.62 19.75
C LEU A 48 7.39 -3.33 18.44
N SER A 49 7.03 -2.79 17.30
CA SER A 49 7.43 -3.35 16.00
C SER A 49 8.94 -3.24 15.74
N LEU A 50 9.60 -2.19 16.24
CA LEU A 50 11.07 -2.09 16.20
C LEU A 50 11.73 -3.11 17.13
N VAL A 51 11.16 -3.37 18.30
CA VAL A 51 11.63 -4.44 19.20
C VAL A 51 11.49 -5.81 18.53
N MET A 52 10.32 -6.10 17.91
CA MET A 52 10.13 -7.32 17.12
C MET A 52 11.19 -7.44 16.02
N PHE A 53 11.45 -6.34 15.28
CA PHE A 53 12.47 -6.33 14.24
C PHE A 53 13.88 -6.56 14.74
N SER A 54 14.24 -6.08 15.94
CA SER A 54 15.56 -6.30 16.53
C SER A 54 15.82 -7.75 16.92
N GLU A 55 14.77 -8.51 17.22
CA GLU A 55 14.81 -9.94 17.56
C GLU A 55 14.61 -10.85 16.33
N PHE A 56 14.27 -10.26 15.17
CA PHE A 56 14.04 -11.01 13.94
C PHE A 56 15.33 -11.54 13.33
N ASP A 57 15.41 -12.87 13.11
CA ASP A 57 16.56 -13.50 12.44
C ASP A 57 16.42 -13.39 10.91
N LYS A 58 17.23 -12.52 10.32
CA LYS A 58 17.26 -12.28 8.86
C LYS A 58 17.85 -13.44 8.06
N ASN A 59 18.55 -14.37 8.71
CA ASN A 59 19.20 -15.50 8.04
C ASN A 59 18.27 -16.73 7.97
N SER A 60 17.11 -16.68 8.60
CA SER A 60 16.11 -17.74 8.58
C SER A 60 15.02 -17.42 7.56
N SER A 61 14.71 -18.37 6.66
CA SER A 61 13.54 -18.27 5.75
C SER A 61 12.26 -18.72 6.41
N GLY A 62 12.34 -19.35 7.59
CA GLY A 62 11.19 -19.91 8.30
C GLY A 62 10.29 -18.87 8.95
N PHE A 63 9.12 -19.33 9.36
CA PHE A 63 8.14 -18.53 10.09
C PHE A 63 8.61 -18.28 11.52
N GLN A 64 8.61 -17.02 11.96
CA GLN A 64 9.09 -16.61 13.28
C GLN A 64 7.95 -15.98 14.09
N PHE A 65 8.12 -15.91 15.42
CA PHE A 65 7.14 -15.38 16.37
C PHE A 65 5.75 -16.03 16.26
N ILE A 66 5.70 -17.36 16.06
CA ILE A 66 4.44 -18.07 15.89
C ILE A 66 3.61 -18.00 17.17
N GLU A 67 2.39 -17.50 17.06
CA GLU A 67 1.37 -17.48 18.10
C GLU A 67 0.16 -18.27 17.60
N GLU A 68 -0.20 -19.37 18.27
CA GLU A 68 -1.28 -20.25 17.81
C GLU A 68 -2.24 -20.57 18.94
N PHE A 69 -3.55 -20.34 18.67
CA PHE A 69 -4.65 -20.66 19.58
C PHE A 69 -5.83 -21.19 18.79
N LEU A 70 -6.53 -22.17 19.34
CA LEU A 70 -7.78 -22.65 18.78
C LEU A 70 -8.84 -21.55 18.87
N TRP A 71 -9.44 -21.15 17.73
CA TRP A 71 -10.52 -20.19 17.65
C TRP A 71 -11.71 -20.81 16.93
N LEU A 72 -12.93 -20.62 17.45
CA LEU A 72 -14.19 -21.08 16.86
C LEU A 72 -14.24 -22.56 16.43
N GLY A 73 -13.53 -23.44 17.10
CA GLY A 73 -13.62 -24.90 16.93
C GLY A 73 -12.97 -25.47 15.66
N PHE A 74 -13.03 -24.78 14.53
CA PHE A 74 -12.47 -25.20 13.24
C PHE A 74 -11.36 -24.31 12.74
N PHE A 75 -11.27 -23.10 13.23
CA PHE A 75 -10.35 -22.07 12.77
C PHE A 75 -9.30 -21.79 13.83
N ASN A 76 -8.06 -21.61 13.39
CA ASN A 76 -6.96 -21.27 14.27
C ASN A 76 -6.67 -19.75 14.23
N TYR A 77 -6.62 -19.14 15.41
CA TYR A 77 -5.94 -17.88 15.54
C TYR A 77 -4.45 -18.17 15.47
N LYS A 78 -3.86 -17.93 14.30
CA LYS A 78 -2.46 -18.23 14.04
C LYS A 78 -1.78 -17.03 13.43
N LEU A 79 -0.84 -16.47 14.15
CA LEU A 79 -0.03 -15.32 13.74
C LEU A 79 1.43 -15.72 13.59
N TRP A 80 2.14 -15.01 12.72
CA TRP A 80 3.55 -15.23 12.42
C TRP A 80 4.13 -14.06 11.63
N VAL A 81 5.44 -14.05 11.42
CA VAL A 81 6.12 -13.16 10.49
C VAL A 81 7.27 -13.85 9.77
N ASP A 82 7.58 -13.37 8.59
CA ASP A 82 8.80 -13.61 7.84
C ASP A 82 9.40 -12.28 7.37
N GLY A 83 10.46 -12.33 6.58
CA GLY A 83 11.14 -11.13 6.09
C GLY A 83 10.26 -10.17 5.31
N ILE A 84 9.26 -10.68 4.56
CA ILE A 84 8.33 -9.84 3.78
C ILE A 84 7.32 -9.17 4.72
N SER A 85 6.71 -9.95 5.62
CA SER A 85 5.72 -9.45 6.58
C SER A 85 6.30 -8.39 7.51
N VAL A 86 7.50 -8.62 8.05
CA VAL A 86 8.18 -7.71 8.98
C VAL A 86 8.36 -6.31 8.38
N ILE A 87 8.80 -6.21 7.13
CA ILE A 87 9.01 -4.91 6.45
C ILE A 87 7.66 -4.18 6.25
N LEU A 88 6.60 -4.89 5.89
CA LEU A 88 5.29 -4.28 5.69
C LEU A 88 4.62 -3.88 7.01
N ILE A 89 4.87 -4.62 8.10
CA ILE A 89 4.45 -4.23 9.46
C ILE A 89 5.19 -2.96 9.89
N LEU A 90 6.51 -2.90 9.70
CA LEU A 90 7.30 -1.70 10.02
C LEU A 90 6.84 -0.48 9.20
N LEU A 91 6.54 -0.67 7.92
CA LEU A 91 5.96 0.38 7.09
C LEU A 91 4.62 0.85 7.66
N THR A 92 3.75 -0.08 8.03
CA THR A 92 2.41 0.22 8.57
C THR A 92 2.53 1.00 9.88
N THR A 93 3.23 0.44 10.86
CA THR A 93 3.35 1.03 12.20
C THR A 93 4.12 2.34 12.20
N GLY A 94 5.15 2.47 11.32
CA GLY A 94 5.92 3.71 11.18
C GLY A 94 5.14 4.84 10.49
N MET A 95 4.18 4.51 9.62
CA MET A 95 3.35 5.51 8.96
C MET A 95 2.24 6.06 9.87
N MET A 96 1.71 5.29 10.82
CA MET A 96 0.56 5.70 11.63
C MET A 96 0.81 6.93 12.52
N PRO A 97 1.95 7.10 13.21
CA PRO A 97 2.26 8.35 13.90
C PRO A 97 2.22 9.59 12.98
N ILE A 98 2.72 9.44 11.73
CA ILE A 98 2.68 10.52 10.73
C ILE A 98 1.24 10.81 10.31
N VAL A 99 0.41 9.78 10.16
CA VAL A 99 -1.03 9.90 9.85
C VAL A 99 -1.75 10.69 10.95
N PHE A 100 -1.52 10.37 12.22
CA PHE A 100 -2.14 11.07 13.34
C PHE A 100 -1.63 12.50 13.48
N LEU A 101 -0.34 12.77 13.28
CA LEU A 101 0.22 14.11 13.23
C LEU A 101 -0.35 14.94 12.07
N SER A 102 -0.49 14.36 10.90
CA SER A 102 -1.06 15.03 9.73
C SER A 102 -2.54 15.37 9.90
N SER A 103 -3.26 14.58 10.71
CA SER A 103 -4.68 14.77 10.99
C SER A 103 -4.99 15.75 12.13
N TRP A 104 -3.96 16.37 12.74
CA TRP A 104 -4.11 17.25 13.93
C TRP A 104 -5.05 18.44 13.72
N THR A 105 -5.15 18.92 12.48
CA THR A 105 -6.05 20.03 12.09
C THR A 105 -7.50 19.63 11.89
N THR A 106 -7.81 18.33 11.93
CA THR A 106 -9.18 17.85 11.79
C THR A 106 -10.01 18.26 13.01
N ASN A 107 -11.16 18.93 12.76
CA ASN A 107 -12.05 19.42 13.80
C ASN A 107 -13.47 18.79 13.72
N LYS A 108 -13.78 18.04 12.67
CA LYS A 108 -15.08 17.43 12.47
C LYS A 108 -15.09 15.99 13.01
N ARG A 109 -15.90 15.71 14.03
CA ARG A 109 -16.11 14.36 14.59
C ARG A 109 -14.77 13.68 14.90
N VAL A 110 -13.91 14.35 15.67
CA VAL A 110 -12.49 14.01 15.85
C VAL A 110 -12.32 12.61 16.43
N LYS A 111 -13.14 12.24 17.42
CA LYS A 111 -13.04 10.93 18.09
C LYS A 111 -13.29 9.78 17.13
N GLU A 112 -14.41 9.83 16.42
CA GLU A 112 -14.80 8.77 15.48
C GLU A 112 -13.78 8.67 14.34
N TYR A 113 -13.19 9.79 13.93
CA TYR A 113 -12.12 9.83 12.95
C TYR A 113 -10.88 9.07 13.43
N LEU A 114 -10.41 9.38 14.63
CA LEU A 114 -9.22 8.75 15.21
C LEU A 114 -9.46 7.27 15.54
N ILE A 115 -10.64 6.92 16.07
CA ILE A 115 -11.06 5.53 16.29
C ILE A 115 -11.03 4.75 14.98
N SER A 116 -11.55 5.32 13.88
CA SER A 116 -11.55 4.65 12.58
C SER A 116 -10.13 4.34 12.08
N PHE A 117 -9.17 5.25 12.30
CA PHE A 117 -7.76 4.99 11.93
C PHE A 117 -7.09 3.97 12.85
N LEU A 118 -7.36 3.95 14.15
CA LEU A 118 -6.82 2.95 15.06
C LEU A 118 -7.37 1.53 14.76
N ILE A 119 -8.67 1.43 14.46
CA ILE A 119 -9.26 0.17 13.98
C ILE A 119 -8.60 -0.26 12.66
N LEU A 120 -8.43 0.67 11.72
CA LEU A 120 -7.81 0.39 10.44
C LEU A 120 -6.35 -0.08 10.62
N GLU A 121 -5.58 0.49 11.56
CA GLU A 121 -4.23 0.07 11.90
C GLU A 121 -4.20 -1.40 12.35
N THR A 122 -5.06 -1.79 13.29
CA THR A 122 -5.22 -3.19 13.71
C THR A 122 -5.47 -4.11 12.52
N LEU A 123 -6.41 -3.74 11.65
CA LEU A 123 -6.81 -4.57 10.51
C LEU A 123 -5.70 -4.69 9.45
N MET A 124 -4.95 -3.61 9.21
CA MET A 124 -3.81 -3.65 8.28
C MET A 124 -2.67 -4.52 8.81
N ILE A 125 -2.32 -4.41 10.10
CA ILE A 125 -1.30 -5.27 10.71
C ILE A 125 -1.76 -6.72 10.66
N GLY A 126 -3.03 -6.99 11.00
CA GLY A 126 -3.63 -8.32 10.99
C GLY A 126 -3.49 -9.04 9.64
N VAL A 127 -3.60 -8.32 8.52
CA VAL A 127 -3.38 -8.88 7.17
C VAL A 127 -1.96 -9.45 7.01
N PHE A 128 -0.94 -8.75 7.53
CA PHE A 128 0.46 -9.13 7.32
C PHE A 128 0.96 -10.20 8.31
N VAL A 129 0.24 -10.44 9.41
CA VAL A 129 0.62 -11.43 10.41
C VAL A 129 -0.20 -12.73 10.36
N SER A 130 -1.29 -12.79 9.60
CA SER A 130 -2.19 -13.95 9.58
C SER A 130 -1.56 -15.15 8.88
N LEU A 131 -1.60 -16.33 9.53
CA LEU A 131 -1.16 -17.62 8.99
C LEU A 131 -2.35 -18.61 8.82
N ASP A 132 -3.56 -18.15 8.99
CA ASP A 132 -4.80 -18.83 8.61
C ASP A 132 -5.49 -18.02 7.51
N ILE A 133 -5.97 -18.69 6.46
CA ILE A 133 -6.49 -18.00 5.26
C ILE A 133 -7.82 -17.28 5.56
N LEU A 134 -8.64 -17.82 6.48
CA LEU A 134 -9.88 -17.18 6.88
C LEU A 134 -9.58 -15.95 7.78
N LEU A 135 -8.61 -16.07 8.69
CA LEU A 135 -8.17 -14.95 9.53
C LEU A 135 -7.60 -13.81 8.66
N PHE A 136 -6.81 -14.15 7.65
CA PHE A 136 -6.35 -13.19 6.63
C PHE A 136 -7.53 -12.50 5.95
N TYR A 137 -8.53 -13.26 5.49
CA TYR A 137 -9.70 -12.71 4.81
C TYR A 137 -10.48 -11.74 5.71
N VAL A 138 -10.69 -12.11 6.98
CA VAL A 138 -11.39 -11.26 7.95
C VAL A 138 -10.67 -9.91 8.10
N PHE A 139 -9.36 -9.90 8.30
CA PHE A 139 -8.59 -8.65 8.41
C PHE A 139 -8.57 -7.86 7.11
N PHE A 140 -8.40 -8.55 5.99
CA PHE A 140 -8.33 -7.94 4.66
C PHE A 140 -9.63 -7.24 4.27
N GLU A 141 -10.77 -7.87 4.55
CA GLU A 141 -12.10 -7.35 4.20
C GLU A 141 -12.62 -6.34 5.22
N ALA A 142 -12.45 -6.61 6.51
CA ALA A 142 -12.89 -5.70 7.55
C ALA A 142 -12.22 -4.31 7.43
N GLY A 143 -11.00 -4.22 6.90
CA GLY A 143 -10.30 -2.96 6.63
C GLY A 143 -11.03 -2.02 5.67
N LEU A 144 -11.96 -2.53 4.87
CA LEU A 144 -12.78 -1.71 3.96
C LEU A 144 -13.75 -0.81 4.73
N ILE A 145 -14.28 -1.29 5.85
CA ILE A 145 -15.31 -0.56 6.62
C ILE A 145 -14.76 0.77 7.18
N PRO A 146 -13.66 0.80 7.94
CA PRO A 146 -13.10 2.06 8.42
C PRO A 146 -12.71 2.99 7.28
N MET A 147 -12.13 2.49 6.19
CA MET A 147 -11.73 3.33 5.07
C MET A 147 -12.96 3.90 4.32
N PHE A 148 -14.03 3.11 4.15
CA PHE A 148 -15.30 3.58 3.60
C PHE A 148 -15.87 4.74 4.44
N LEU A 149 -15.85 4.61 5.77
CA LEU A 149 -16.29 5.65 6.69
C LEU A 149 -15.39 6.90 6.62
N ILE A 150 -14.07 6.72 6.58
CA ILE A 150 -13.10 7.82 6.47
C ILE A 150 -13.35 8.63 5.20
N ILE A 151 -13.53 7.98 4.06
CA ILE A 151 -13.83 8.67 2.79
C ILE A 151 -15.24 9.29 2.84
N GLY A 152 -16.24 8.54 3.27
CA GLY A 152 -17.65 8.92 3.18
C GLY A 152 -18.06 10.05 4.14
N ILE A 153 -17.43 10.16 5.31
CA ILE A 153 -17.77 11.16 6.34
C ILE A 153 -16.88 12.41 6.24
N TRP A 154 -15.57 12.22 6.11
CA TRP A 154 -14.57 13.32 6.14
C TRP A 154 -14.03 13.69 4.78
N GLY A 155 -14.50 13.06 3.73
CA GLY A 155 -14.09 13.34 2.36
C GLY A 155 -14.67 14.62 1.76
N GLY A 156 -14.29 14.88 0.50
CA GLY A 156 -14.67 16.06 -0.27
C GLY A 156 -16.14 16.07 -0.73
N LYS A 157 -16.41 16.80 -1.80
CA LYS A 157 -17.80 17.01 -2.29
C LYS A 157 -18.46 15.72 -2.79
N GLU A 158 -17.72 14.91 -3.56
CA GLU A 158 -18.21 13.66 -4.16
C GLU A 158 -17.85 12.43 -3.30
N ARG A 159 -17.69 12.63 -1.97
CA ARG A 159 -17.23 11.58 -1.04
C ARG A 159 -18.12 10.34 -1.01
N VAL A 160 -19.44 10.52 -1.14
CA VAL A 160 -20.39 9.41 -1.13
C VAL A 160 -20.17 8.51 -2.35
N PHE A 161 -20.12 9.09 -3.55
CA PHE A 161 -19.84 8.34 -4.77
C PHE A 161 -18.49 7.61 -4.69
N ALA A 162 -17.42 8.30 -4.25
CA ALA A 162 -16.09 7.72 -4.19
C ALA A 162 -15.98 6.60 -3.15
N SER A 163 -16.64 6.75 -1.98
CA SER A 163 -16.63 5.71 -0.96
C SER A 163 -17.39 4.46 -1.39
N PHE A 164 -18.57 4.61 -2.01
CA PHE A 164 -19.31 3.47 -2.56
C PHE A 164 -18.56 2.81 -3.72
N LYS A 165 -17.97 3.58 -4.64
CA LYS A 165 -17.16 3.03 -5.73
C LYS A 165 -15.98 2.21 -5.19
N PHE A 166 -15.24 2.76 -4.22
CA PHE A 166 -14.16 2.04 -3.54
C PHE A 166 -14.66 0.73 -2.92
N PHE A 167 -15.73 0.81 -2.12
CA PHE A 167 -16.28 -0.34 -1.41
C PHE A 167 -16.78 -1.43 -2.36
N LEU A 168 -17.58 -1.08 -3.35
CA LEU A 168 -18.15 -2.05 -4.30
C LEU A 168 -17.10 -2.71 -5.18
N TYR A 169 -16.09 -1.96 -5.66
CA TYR A 169 -15.00 -2.55 -6.44
C TYR A 169 -14.21 -3.58 -5.64
N THR A 170 -13.85 -3.22 -4.41
CA THR A 170 -13.04 -4.09 -3.55
C THR A 170 -13.86 -5.29 -3.07
N LEU A 171 -15.12 -5.09 -2.67
CA LEU A 171 -16.02 -6.15 -2.23
C LEU A 171 -16.26 -7.17 -3.35
N LEU A 172 -16.51 -6.72 -4.59
CA LEU A 172 -16.74 -7.64 -5.70
C LEU A 172 -15.53 -8.56 -5.95
N GLY A 173 -14.32 -8.00 -5.90
CA GLY A 173 -13.10 -8.81 -6.02
C GLY A 173 -12.94 -9.81 -4.86
N SER A 174 -13.16 -9.37 -3.63
CA SER A 174 -12.97 -10.20 -2.44
C SER A 174 -14.03 -11.31 -2.28
N ILE A 175 -15.25 -11.12 -2.77
CA ILE A 175 -16.24 -12.20 -2.81
C ILE A 175 -15.77 -13.36 -3.69
N LEU A 176 -15.14 -13.08 -4.84
CA LEU A 176 -14.58 -14.13 -5.70
C LEU A 176 -13.46 -14.90 -4.98
N MET A 177 -12.62 -14.20 -4.23
CA MET A 177 -11.60 -14.82 -3.39
C MET A 177 -12.22 -15.66 -2.26
N LEU A 178 -13.30 -15.18 -1.63
CA LEU A 178 -14.00 -15.96 -0.60
C LEU A 178 -14.56 -17.27 -1.15
N ILE A 179 -15.17 -17.23 -2.33
CA ILE A 179 -15.65 -18.45 -3.00
C ILE A 179 -14.48 -19.41 -3.23
N ALA A 180 -13.36 -18.91 -3.73
CA ALA A 180 -12.17 -19.75 -3.93
C ALA A 180 -11.66 -20.35 -2.60
N MET A 181 -11.64 -19.57 -1.50
CA MET A 181 -11.24 -20.08 -0.17
C MET A 181 -12.18 -21.16 0.35
N ILE A 182 -13.49 -21.03 0.14
CA ILE A 182 -14.47 -22.07 0.52
C ILE A 182 -14.19 -23.36 -0.24
N VAL A 183 -13.95 -23.29 -1.55
CA VAL A 183 -13.59 -24.44 -2.36
C VAL A 183 -12.27 -25.07 -1.92
N MET A 184 -11.26 -24.25 -1.61
CA MET A 184 -9.98 -24.73 -1.06
C MET A 184 -10.19 -25.49 0.26
N TRP A 185 -10.99 -24.95 1.15
CA TRP A 185 -11.30 -25.60 2.41
C TRP A 185 -12.06 -26.90 2.23
N ASP A 186 -13.05 -26.96 1.33
CA ASP A 186 -13.82 -28.16 1.02
C ASP A 186 -12.94 -29.29 0.48
N ILE A 187 -11.97 -28.96 -0.41
CA ILE A 187 -11.06 -29.92 -1.03
C ILE A 187 -9.95 -30.35 -0.05
N SER A 188 -9.36 -29.42 0.69
CA SER A 188 -8.16 -29.68 1.51
C SER A 188 -8.47 -30.01 2.97
N GLY A 189 -9.68 -29.69 3.47
CA GLY A 189 -10.09 -29.87 4.85
C GLY A 189 -9.38 -28.93 5.85
N THR A 190 -8.64 -27.90 5.39
CA THR A 190 -7.85 -27.02 6.26
C THR A 190 -7.89 -25.56 5.81
N THR A 191 -7.75 -24.64 6.77
CA THR A 191 -7.54 -23.20 6.52
C THR A 191 -6.11 -22.74 6.85
N ASP A 192 -5.26 -23.65 7.35
CA ASP A 192 -3.86 -23.36 7.69
C ASP A 192 -3.03 -23.11 6.44
N ILE A 193 -2.50 -21.90 6.31
CA ILE A 193 -1.70 -21.47 5.14
C ILE A 193 -0.49 -22.39 4.93
N THR A 194 0.15 -22.87 6.00
CA THR A 194 1.33 -23.75 5.88
C THR A 194 1.01 -25.08 5.23
N LYS A 195 -0.19 -25.61 5.45
CA LYS A 195 -0.68 -26.84 4.83
C LYS A 195 -1.16 -26.57 3.41
N LEU A 196 -1.87 -25.46 3.19
CA LEU A 196 -2.36 -25.06 1.87
C LEU A 196 -1.23 -24.78 0.88
N LEU A 197 -0.08 -24.26 1.34
CA LEU A 197 1.13 -24.07 0.52
C LEU A 197 1.76 -25.39 0.04
N GLN A 198 1.46 -26.52 0.71
CA GLN A 198 1.96 -27.84 0.37
C GLN A 198 0.90 -28.67 -0.37
N TYR A 199 -0.33 -28.17 -0.46
CA TYR A 199 -1.44 -28.89 -1.08
C TYR A 199 -1.42 -28.64 -2.59
N ASP A 200 -1.51 -29.74 -3.35
CA ASP A 200 -1.64 -29.65 -4.80
C ASP A 200 -3.10 -29.47 -5.19
N PHE A 201 -3.41 -28.29 -5.75
CA PHE A 201 -4.72 -27.96 -6.29
C PHE A 201 -4.86 -28.26 -7.79
N GLU A 202 -3.83 -28.82 -8.41
CA GLU A 202 -3.89 -29.19 -9.82
C GLU A 202 -4.94 -30.30 -10.05
N SER A 203 -5.68 -30.19 -11.14
CA SER A 203 -6.63 -31.19 -11.58
C SER A 203 -6.61 -31.30 -13.10
N GLU A 204 -7.21 -32.36 -13.62
CA GLU A 204 -7.32 -32.56 -15.08
C GLU A 204 -7.92 -31.33 -15.76
N PRO A 205 -7.36 -30.91 -16.90
CA PRO A 205 -7.91 -29.80 -17.69
C PRO A 205 -9.35 -30.10 -18.12
N PHE A 206 -10.18 -29.09 -18.19
CA PHE A 206 -11.55 -29.23 -18.68
C PHE A 206 -11.99 -27.98 -19.49
N TYR A 207 -13.13 -28.13 -20.20
CA TYR A 207 -13.76 -27.02 -20.89
C TYR A 207 -14.92 -26.48 -20.07
N MET A 208 -14.94 -25.16 -19.85
CA MET A 208 -16.03 -24.45 -19.21
C MET A 208 -16.53 -23.35 -20.16
N LEU A 209 -17.81 -23.39 -20.54
CA LEU A 209 -18.43 -22.46 -21.50
C LEU A 209 -17.66 -22.33 -22.81
N GLY A 210 -17.05 -23.42 -23.29
CA GLY A 210 -16.24 -23.44 -24.52
C GLY A 210 -14.81 -22.91 -24.37
N VAL A 211 -14.38 -22.51 -23.15
CA VAL A 211 -13.03 -22.07 -22.85
C VAL A 211 -12.25 -23.25 -22.25
N TYR A 212 -11.04 -23.48 -22.76
CA TYR A 212 -10.11 -24.47 -22.21
C TYR A 212 -9.50 -23.95 -20.89
N ILE A 213 -9.66 -24.72 -19.82
CA ILE A 213 -9.17 -24.41 -18.47
C ILE A 213 -7.99 -25.35 -18.18
N PRO A 214 -6.74 -24.89 -18.35
CA PRO A 214 -5.56 -25.65 -17.99
C PRO A 214 -5.46 -25.79 -16.47
N SER A 215 -4.82 -26.85 -15.98
CA SER A 215 -4.67 -27.13 -14.53
C SER A 215 -5.99 -27.09 -13.73
N GLY A 216 -7.13 -27.20 -14.42
CA GLY A 216 -8.46 -27.41 -13.89
C GLY A 216 -8.87 -26.46 -12.76
N VAL A 217 -9.11 -27.01 -11.57
CA VAL A 217 -9.58 -26.25 -10.39
C VAL A 217 -8.56 -25.20 -9.96
N GLN A 218 -7.26 -25.45 -10.02
CA GLN A 218 -6.21 -24.51 -9.66
C GLN A 218 -6.35 -23.17 -10.42
N THR A 219 -6.67 -23.24 -11.73
CA THR A 219 -6.89 -22.03 -12.56
C THR A 219 -8.08 -21.21 -12.07
N LEU A 220 -9.18 -21.86 -11.68
CA LEU A 220 -10.36 -21.16 -11.17
C LEU A 220 -10.10 -20.50 -9.81
N LEU A 221 -9.39 -21.18 -8.93
CA LEU A 221 -8.96 -20.65 -7.64
C LEU A 221 -8.05 -19.44 -7.84
N TRP A 222 -7.07 -19.56 -8.74
CA TRP A 222 -6.17 -18.48 -9.11
C TRP A 222 -6.95 -17.25 -9.59
N LEU A 223 -7.94 -17.41 -10.49
CA LEU A 223 -8.77 -16.31 -10.99
C LEU A 223 -9.54 -15.61 -9.87
N GLY A 224 -10.06 -16.35 -8.88
CA GLY A 224 -10.72 -15.77 -7.71
C GLY A 224 -9.78 -14.90 -6.86
N PHE A 225 -8.58 -15.38 -6.56
CA PHE A 225 -7.55 -14.64 -5.85
C PHE A 225 -7.01 -13.46 -6.67
N PHE A 226 -6.76 -13.70 -7.96
CA PHE A 226 -6.30 -12.65 -8.89
C PHE A 226 -7.27 -11.49 -8.95
N ALA A 227 -8.57 -11.74 -9.06
CA ALA A 227 -9.58 -10.69 -9.11
C ALA A 227 -9.53 -9.80 -7.86
N SER A 228 -9.43 -10.40 -6.67
CA SER A 228 -9.32 -9.65 -5.41
C SER A 228 -8.06 -8.79 -5.35
N PHE A 229 -6.90 -9.40 -5.61
CA PHE A 229 -5.64 -8.69 -5.47
C PHE A 229 -5.40 -7.69 -6.60
N ALA A 230 -5.87 -7.96 -7.82
CA ALA A 230 -5.81 -7.02 -8.94
C ALA A 230 -6.64 -5.76 -8.69
N VAL A 231 -7.81 -5.89 -8.05
CA VAL A 231 -8.60 -4.73 -7.63
C VAL A 231 -7.88 -3.95 -6.54
N LYS A 232 -7.34 -4.63 -5.52
CA LYS A 232 -6.70 -3.99 -4.36
C LYS A 232 -5.39 -3.30 -4.74
N LEU A 233 -4.56 -3.92 -5.62
CA LEU A 233 -3.30 -3.39 -6.14
C LEU A 233 -3.48 -2.44 -7.33
N PRO A 234 -4.61 -1.92 -7.58
CA PRO A 234 -5.28 -1.30 -8.72
C PRO A 234 -4.65 -1.61 -10.09
N MET A 235 -4.68 -2.87 -10.50
CA MET A 235 -4.23 -3.26 -11.85
C MET A 235 -5.18 -2.72 -12.94
N PHE A 236 -4.63 -2.45 -14.12
CA PHE A 236 -5.50 -2.19 -15.28
C PHE A 236 -6.28 -3.47 -15.65
N PRO A 237 -7.59 -3.37 -15.98
CA PRO A 237 -8.46 -2.19 -16.07
C PRO A 237 -9.24 -1.84 -14.78
N VAL A 238 -9.06 -2.60 -13.70
CA VAL A 238 -9.87 -2.47 -12.45
C VAL A 238 -9.35 -1.41 -11.48
N HIS A 239 -8.58 -0.44 -11.95
CA HIS A 239 -7.91 0.62 -11.15
C HIS A 239 -8.74 1.88 -10.93
N THR A 240 -9.86 2.05 -11.64
CA THR A 240 -10.55 3.35 -11.74
C THR A 240 -11.17 3.87 -10.44
N TRP A 241 -11.30 3.03 -9.43
CA TRP A 241 -11.75 3.43 -8.09
C TRP A 241 -10.70 4.26 -7.33
N LEU A 242 -9.40 3.98 -7.59
CA LEU A 242 -8.31 4.56 -6.81
C LEU A 242 -8.19 6.08 -6.96
N PRO A 243 -8.17 6.68 -8.18
CA PRO A 243 -8.10 8.13 -8.31
C PRO A 243 -9.29 8.84 -7.65
N ASP A 244 -10.50 8.30 -7.77
CA ASP A 244 -11.69 8.89 -7.17
C ASP A 244 -11.64 8.82 -5.64
N ALA A 245 -11.25 7.66 -5.09
CA ALA A 245 -11.05 7.49 -3.65
C ALA A 245 -10.01 8.47 -3.10
N HIS A 246 -8.84 8.59 -3.75
CA HIS A 246 -7.78 9.51 -3.33
C HIS A 246 -8.20 10.97 -3.38
N VAL A 247 -8.84 11.39 -4.47
CA VAL A 247 -9.28 12.79 -4.64
C VAL A 247 -10.25 13.18 -3.54
N GLN A 248 -11.15 12.29 -3.14
CA GLN A 248 -12.16 12.59 -2.14
C GLN A 248 -11.70 12.35 -0.70
N ALA A 249 -10.84 11.37 -0.44
CA ALA A 249 -10.35 11.08 0.91
C ALA A 249 -9.68 12.31 1.57
N PRO A 250 -9.77 12.47 2.89
CA PRO A 250 -8.93 13.44 3.61
C PRO A 250 -7.44 13.09 3.40
N THR A 251 -6.53 14.05 3.65
CA THR A 251 -5.10 13.87 3.38
C THR A 251 -4.53 12.62 4.05
N SER A 252 -4.78 12.43 5.35
CA SER A 252 -4.37 11.25 6.12
C SER A 252 -5.00 9.94 5.59
N GLY A 253 -6.24 9.97 5.11
CA GLY A 253 -6.87 8.83 4.42
C GLY A 253 -6.13 8.45 3.13
N SER A 254 -5.73 9.45 2.33
CA SER A 254 -4.92 9.20 1.13
C SER A 254 -3.53 8.67 1.45
N VAL A 255 -2.91 9.14 2.54
CA VAL A 255 -1.61 8.63 3.02
C VAL A 255 -1.71 7.13 3.32
N VAL A 256 -2.68 6.69 4.14
CA VAL A 256 -2.86 5.28 4.48
C VAL A 256 -3.21 4.43 3.27
N LEU A 257 -4.10 4.93 2.41
CA LEU A 257 -4.53 4.23 1.21
C LEU A 257 -3.35 3.98 0.27
N ALA A 258 -2.51 4.99 0.02
CA ALA A 258 -1.34 4.88 -0.85
C ALA A 258 -0.18 4.12 -0.20
N ALA A 259 0.09 4.35 1.08
CA ALA A 259 1.25 3.75 1.74
C ALA A 259 1.07 2.26 2.02
N ILE A 260 -0.14 1.82 2.43
CA ILE A 260 -0.34 0.50 3.03
C ILE A 260 -1.38 -0.33 2.28
N LEU A 261 -2.61 0.21 2.06
CA LEU A 261 -3.72 -0.58 1.54
C LEU A 261 -3.44 -1.19 0.16
N LEU A 262 -2.73 -0.48 -0.72
CA LEU A 262 -2.32 -1.02 -2.02
C LEU A 262 -1.37 -2.22 -1.87
N LYS A 263 -0.49 -2.20 -0.86
CA LYS A 263 0.53 -3.25 -0.63
C LYS A 263 -0.09 -4.56 -0.16
N MET A 264 -1.29 -4.52 0.42
CA MET A 264 -2.03 -5.73 0.78
C MET A 264 -2.35 -6.59 -0.46
N GLY A 265 -2.59 -5.97 -1.62
CA GLY A 265 -2.77 -6.68 -2.89
C GLY A 265 -1.48 -7.34 -3.38
N GLY A 266 -0.35 -6.61 -3.36
CA GLY A 266 0.96 -7.17 -3.72
C GLY A 266 1.41 -8.28 -2.76
N TYR A 267 1.18 -8.09 -1.46
CA TYR A 267 1.40 -9.13 -0.46
C TYR A 267 0.53 -10.37 -0.74
N GLY A 268 -0.72 -10.18 -1.13
CA GLY A 268 -1.61 -11.27 -1.50
C GLY A 268 -1.11 -12.08 -2.69
N PHE A 269 -0.59 -11.43 -3.74
CA PHE A 269 0.00 -12.12 -4.87
C PHE A 269 1.19 -12.98 -4.47
N ILE A 270 2.15 -12.41 -3.73
CA ILE A 270 3.37 -13.14 -3.35
C ILE A 270 3.10 -14.20 -2.29
N ARG A 271 2.08 -14.02 -1.44
CA ARG A 271 1.80 -14.94 -0.34
C ARG A 271 0.86 -16.09 -0.73
N PHE A 272 -0.09 -15.84 -1.62
CA PHE A 272 -1.15 -16.80 -1.95
C PHE A 272 -1.16 -17.17 -3.43
N SER A 273 -1.39 -16.22 -4.34
CA SER A 273 -1.64 -16.55 -5.75
C SER A 273 -0.49 -17.28 -6.41
N ILE A 274 0.75 -16.82 -6.19
CA ILE A 274 1.92 -17.39 -6.85
C ILE A 274 2.29 -18.75 -6.23
N PRO A 275 2.48 -18.89 -4.89
CA PRO A 275 2.96 -20.15 -4.34
C PRO A 275 1.91 -21.26 -4.26
N MET A 276 0.61 -20.91 -4.08
CA MET A 276 -0.45 -21.92 -4.00
C MET A 276 -0.94 -22.39 -5.38
N PHE A 277 -0.76 -21.56 -6.43
CA PHE A 277 -1.30 -21.78 -7.77
C PHE A 277 -0.22 -21.47 -8.81
N TYR A 278 0.94 -22.14 -8.70
CA TYR A 278 2.11 -21.81 -9.52
C TYR A 278 1.89 -22.07 -11.00
N GLU A 279 1.31 -23.22 -11.39
CA GLU A 279 1.03 -23.55 -12.78
C GLU A 279 0.07 -22.54 -13.44
N ALA A 280 -0.99 -22.16 -12.73
CA ALA A 280 -1.89 -21.11 -13.20
C ALA A 280 -1.18 -19.75 -13.28
N SER A 281 -0.33 -19.41 -12.31
CA SER A 281 0.45 -18.18 -12.32
C SER A 281 1.42 -18.12 -13.50
N LEU A 282 2.05 -19.22 -13.84
CA LEU A 282 2.94 -19.38 -14.99
C LEU A 282 2.16 -19.26 -16.32
N TYR A 283 1.00 -19.91 -16.40
CA TYR A 283 0.12 -19.82 -17.57
C TYR A 283 -0.32 -18.38 -17.86
N PHE A 284 -0.69 -17.63 -16.83
CA PHE A 284 -1.13 -16.23 -16.96
C PHE A 284 -0.01 -15.19 -16.89
N GLN A 285 1.26 -15.59 -16.81
CA GLN A 285 2.41 -14.68 -16.69
C GLN A 285 2.41 -13.60 -17.78
N ASN A 286 2.30 -13.99 -19.03
CA ASN A 286 2.27 -13.06 -20.16
C ASN A 286 1.06 -12.11 -20.14
N PHE A 287 -0.09 -12.61 -19.70
CA PHE A 287 -1.29 -11.80 -19.50
C PHE A 287 -1.07 -10.72 -18.42
N VAL A 288 -0.48 -11.08 -17.30
CA VAL A 288 -0.14 -10.12 -16.22
C VAL A 288 0.91 -9.11 -16.69
N PHE A 289 1.93 -9.55 -17.43
CA PHE A 289 2.92 -8.63 -18.02
C PHE A 289 2.27 -7.62 -18.97
N MET A 290 1.36 -8.08 -19.83
CA MET A 290 0.61 -7.19 -20.72
C MET A 290 -0.21 -6.15 -19.93
N LEU A 291 -0.99 -6.58 -18.94
CA LEU A 291 -1.78 -5.67 -18.11
C LEU A 291 -0.90 -4.68 -17.35
N SER A 292 0.24 -5.13 -16.84
CA SER A 292 1.21 -4.30 -16.11
C SER A 292 1.84 -3.24 -17.02
N ALA A 293 2.27 -3.62 -18.24
CA ALA A 293 2.82 -2.68 -19.22
C ALA A 293 1.78 -1.63 -19.65
N ILE A 294 0.52 -2.06 -19.89
CA ILE A 294 -0.58 -1.15 -20.17
C ILE A 294 -0.81 -0.20 -18.98
N ALA A 295 -0.84 -0.73 -17.75
CA ALA A 295 -1.00 0.10 -16.55
C ALA A 295 0.10 1.19 -16.49
N VAL A 296 1.37 0.81 -16.65
CA VAL A 296 2.50 1.73 -16.60
C VAL A 296 2.38 2.84 -17.65
N ILE A 297 2.14 2.49 -18.92
CA ILE A 297 2.09 3.47 -20.01
C ILE A 297 0.81 4.28 -19.96
N TYR A 298 -0.35 3.62 -19.94
CA TYR A 298 -1.66 4.27 -20.02
C TYR A 298 -1.90 5.22 -18.85
N THR A 299 -1.65 4.76 -17.61
CA THR A 299 -1.93 5.62 -16.45
C THR A 299 -0.94 6.76 -16.30
N SER A 300 0.31 6.61 -16.80
CA SER A 300 1.26 7.72 -16.90
C SER A 300 0.81 8.79 -17.90
N LEU A 301 0.29 8.40 -19.06
CA LEU A 301 -0.30 9.33 -20.01
C LEU A 301 -1.54 10.02 -19.45
N VAL A 302 -2.39 9.29 -18.72
CA VAL A 302 -3.53 9.87 -18.03
C VAL A 302 -3.09 10.84 -16.93
N ALA A 303 -2.04 10.52 -16.17
CA ALA A 303 -1.48 11.41 -15.15
C ALA A 303 -0.99 12.74 -15.76
N LEU A 304 -0.35 12.69 -16.92
CA LEU A 304 0.20 13.87 -17.62
C LEU A 304 -0.86 14.95 -17.93
N VAL A 305 -2.10 14.54 -18.22
CA VAL A 305 -3.19 15.46 -18.60
C VAL A 305 -4.09 15.86 -17.42
N GLN A 306 -3.82 15.43 -16.19
CA GLN A 306 -4.62 15.79 -15.03
C GLN A 306 -4.46 17.28 -14.68
N THR A 307 -5.55 17.86 -14.19
CA THR A 307 -5.63 19.25 -13.69
C THR A 307 -5.59 19.31 -12.16
N ASP A 308 -5.93 18.24 -11.45
CA ASP A 308 -5.89 18.11 -9.99
C ASP A 308 -4.60 17.37 -9.57
N MET A 309 -3.79 18.01 -8.67
CA MET A 309 -2.52 17.43 -8.19
C MET A 309 -2.72 16.07 -7.52
N LYS A 310 -3.78 15.90 -6.73
CA LYS A 310 -4.05 14.68 -6.00
C LYS A 310 -4.43 13.53 -6.94
N LYS A 311 -5.17 13.86 -8.00
CA LYS A 311 -5.56 12.91 -9.05
C LYS A 311 -4.35 12.47 -9.89
N LEU A 312 -3.45 13.39 -10.21
CA LEU A 312 -2.18 13.09 -10.89
C LEU A 312 -1.35 12.09 -10.08
N ILE A 313 -1.14 12.34 -8.77
CA ILE A 313 -0.37 11.46 -7.89
C ILE A 313 -1.08 10.08 -7.76
N ALA A 314 -2.41 10.04 -7.73
CA ALA A 314 -3.13 8.78 -7.68
C ALA A 314 -2.92 7.93 -8.94
N TYR A 315 -2.94 8.52 -10.15
CA TYR A 315 -2.63 7.80 -11.38
C TYR A 315 -1.15 7.37 -11.46
N SER A 316 -0.22 8.19 -10.94
CA SER A 316 1.17 7.77 -10.85
C SER A 316 1.35 6.54 -9.95
N SER A 317 0.55 6.43 -8.87
CA SER A 317 0.55 5.25 -8.00
C SER A 317 0.12 3.97 -8.75
N VAL A 318 -0.86 4.06 -9.66
CA VAL A 318 -1.25 2.92 -10.49
C VAL A 318 -0.11 2.48 -11.41
N ALA A 319 0.61 3.44 -12.02
CA ALA A 319 1.78 3.16 -12.85
C ALA A 319 2.89 2.44 -12.04
N HIS A 320 3.20 2.94 -10.83
CA HIS A 320 4.20 2.30 -9.96
C HIS A 320 3.79 0.90 -9.48
N MET A 321 2.50 0.65 -9.26
CA MET A 321 2.02 -0.71 -8.97
C MET A 321 2.13 -1.64 -10.17
N GLY A 322 2.15 -1.13 -11.40
CA GLY A 322 2.49 -1.89 -12.61
C GLY A 322 3.92 -2.45 -12.57
N PHE A 323 4.91 -1.71 -12.01
CA PHE A 323 6.25 -2.26 -11.76
C PHE A 323 6.27 -3.33 -10.67
N VAL A 324 5.39 -3.23 -9.68
CA VAL A 324 5.25 -4.29 -8.67
C VAL A 324 4.72 -5.58 -9.30
N THR A 325 3.63 -5.52 -10.06
CA THR A 325 3.04 -6.73 -10.66
C THR A 325 3.95 -7.37 -11.69
N ILE A 326 4.61 -6.58 -12.56
CA ILE A 326 5.54 -7.12 -13.56
C ILE A 326 6.77 -7.77 -12.89
N GLY A 327 7.25 -7.21 -11.78
CA GLY A 327 8.34 -7.77 -10.98
C GLY A 327 7.96 -9.06 -10.28
N LEU A 328 6.79 -9.12 -9.62
CA LEU A 328 6.31 -10.32 -8.92
C LEU A 328 6.16 -11.53 -9.87
N PHE A 329 5.59 -11.30 -11.05
CA PHE A 329 5.34 -12.37 -12.03
C PHE A 329 6.56 -12.68 -12.91
N SER A 330 7.73 -12.11 -12.67
CA SER A 330 8.97 -12.52 -13.32
C SER A 330 9.54 -13.84 -12.76
N PHE A 331 9.09 -14.27 -11.58
CA PHE A 331 9.48 -15.48 -10.87
C PHE A 331 11.00 -15.67 -10.70
N ASN A 332 11.73 -14.56 -10.61
CA ASN A 332 13.16 -14.56 -10.33
C ASN A 332 13.50 -13.58 -9.18
N GLN A 333 14.69 -13.75 -8.59
CA GLN A 333 15.13 -13.01 -7.41
C GLN A 333 15.07 -11.49 -7.62
N GLN A 334 15.60 -11.01 -8.76
CA GLN A 334 15.69 -9.58 -9.03
C GLN A 334 14.33 -8.91 -9.14
N GLY A 335 13.38 -9.56 -9.83
CA GLY A 335 12.05 -9.00 -10.03
C GLY A 335 11.22 -9.00 -8.75
N ILE A 336 11.27 -10.08 -7.97
CA ILE A 336 10.55 -10.17 -6.70
C ILE A 336 11.16 -9.21 -5.67
N ASP A 337 12.50 -9.15 -5.56
CA ASP A 337 13.19 -8.17 -4.71
C ASP A 337 12.82 -6.74 -5.10
N GLY A 338 12.81 -6.45 -6.40
CA GLY A 338 12.39 -5.16 -6.93
C GLY A 338 10.94 -4.81 -6.59
N ALA A 339 10.04 -5.76 -6.73
CA ALA A 339 8.62 -5.57 -6.43
C ALA A 339 8.37 -5.28 -4.94
N ILE A 340 8.99 -6.04 -4.04
CA ILE A 340 8.87 -5.83 -2.59
C ILE A 340 9.48 -4.47 -2.22
N PHE A 341 10.68 -4.17 -2.74
CA PHE A 341 11.32 -2.88 -2.48
C PHE A 341 10.49 -1.72 -3.01
N GLN A 342 9.88 -1.86 -4.22
CA GLN A 342 8.99 -0.85 -4.79
C GLN A 342 7.74 -0.65 -3.96
N MET A 343 7.16 -1.68 -3.38
CA MET A 343 6.04 -1.53 -2.44
C MET A 343 6.42 -0.65 -1.26
N VAL A 344 7.59 -0.87 -0.64
CA VAL A 344 8.07 -0.09 0.51
C VAL A 344 8.42 1.34 0.10
N SER A 345 9.21 1.50 -0.94
CA SER A 345 9.64 2.81 -1.47
C SER A 345 8.45 3.68 -1.88
N HIS A 346 7.52 3.11 -2.67
CA HIS A 346 6.28 3.81 -3.04
C HIS A 346 5.46 4.18 -1.79
N GLY A 347 5.51 3.37 -0.72
CA GLY A 347 4.88 3.70 0.56
C GLY A 347 5.38 5.04 1.10
N PHE A 348 6.67 5.26 1.17
CA PHE A 348 7.27 6.51 1.64
C PHE A 348 7.03 7.67 0.68
N ILE A 349 7.29 7.48 -0.62
CA ILE A 349 7.22 8.53 -1.64
C ILE A 349 5.78 9.02 -1.81
N SER A 350 4.82 8.11 -2.01
CA SER A 350 3.43 8.49 -2.27
C SER A 350 2.77 9.11 -1.05
N ALA A 351 3.03 8.58 0.16
CA ALA A 351 2.57 9.19 1.39
C ALA A 351 3.06 10.65 1.52
N ALA A 352 4.37 10.86 1.31
CA ALA A 352 4.96 12.19 1.38
C ALA A 352 4.40 13.13 0.29
N LEU A 353 4.17 12.65 -0.94
CA LEU A 353 3.55 13.44 -2.00
C LEU A 353 2.10 13.84 -1.66
N PHE A 354 1.29 12.93 -1.08
CA PHE A 354 -0.05 13.28 -0.61
C PHE A 354 -0.02 14.29 0.55
N LEU A 355 0.96 14.19 1.46
CA LEU A 355 1.17 15.19 2.50
C LEU A 355 1.55 16.56 1.90
N VAL A 356 2.44 16.58 0.91
CA VAL A 356 2.82 17.81 0.18
C VAL A 356 1.59 18.48 -0.42
N VAL A 357 0.70 17.73 -1.08
CA VAL A 357 -0.56 18.28 -1.59
C VAL A 357 -1.46 18.74 -0.45
N GLY A 358 -1.51 18.00 0.66
CA GLY A 358 -2.24 18.39 1.86
C GLY A 358 -1.82 19.74 2.44
N VAL A 359 -0.53 20.02 2.49
CA VAL A 359 0.05 21.29 2.99
C VAL A 359 -0.48 22.49 2.23
N VAL A 360 -0.47 22.45 0.90
CA VAL A 360 -0.99 23.59 0.11
C VAL A 360 -2.52 23.64 0.13
N TYR A 361 -3.19 22.49 0.18
CA TYR A 361 -4.65 22.41 0.28
C TYR A 361 -5.18 23.00 1.60
N GLU A 362 -4.52 22.77 2.74
CA GLU A 362 -4.90 23.39 4.03
C GLU A 362 -4.87 24.92 3.99
N ARG A 363 -3.99 25.51 3.16
CA ARG A 363 -3.82 26.95 3.03
C ARG A 363 -4.71 27.60 1.97
N THR A 364 -4.99 26.88 0.88
CA THR A 364 -5.62 27.45 -0.32
C THR A 364 -7.02 26.89 -0.61
N HIS A 365 -7.37 25.75 0.01
CA HIS A 365 -8.62 25.00 -0.21
C HIS A 365 -8.83 24.59 -1.69
N THR A 366 -7.75 24.58 -2.49
CA THR A 366 -7.77 24.10 -3.87
C THR A 366 -6.61 23.15 -4.16
N ARG A 367 -6.77 22.25 -5.12
CA ARG A 367 -5.77 21.32 -5.61
C ARG A 367 -5.53 21.46 -7.11
N GLU A 368 -6.25 22.38 -7.75
CA GLU A 368 -6.13 22.64 -9.18
C GLU A 368 -4.74 23.21 -9.50
N ILE A 369 -4.00 22.53 -10.39
CA ILE A 369 -2.61 22.91 -10.74
C ILE A 369 -2.54 24.35 -11.24
N ILE A 370 -3.54 24.80 -11.99
CA ILE A 370 -3.61 26.17 -12.52
C ILE A 370 -3.74 27.22 -11.41
N ALA A 371 -4.18 26.81 -10.21
CA ALA A 371 -4.31 27.72 -9.08
C ALA A 371 -2.94 28.12 -8.45
N PHE A 372 -1.86 27.47 -8.84
CA PHE A 372 -0.51 27.65 -8.29
C PHE A 372 0.45 28.29 -9.30
N GLY A 373 1.67 28.57 -8.87
CA GLY A 373 2.80 29.10 -9.62
C GLY A 373 3.69 29.97 -8.73
N GLY A 374 5.00 29.82 -8.88
CA GLY A 374 5.99 30.63 -8.15
C GLY A 374 6.07 30.37 -6.65
N LEU A 375 5.58 29.22 -6.15
CA LEU A 375 5.58 28.90 -4.72
C LEU A 375 6.99 28.88 -4.11
N VAL A 376 8.03 28.61 -4.86
CA VAL A 376 9.43 28.63 -4.41
C VAL A 376 9.79 29.98 -3.75
N ASN A 377 9.21 31.09 -4.20
CA ASN A 377 9.50 32.41 -3.68
C ASN A 377 8.96 32.66 -2.26
N ARG A 378 8.00 31.86 -1.81
CA ARG A 378 7.35 31.98 -0.48
C ARG A 378 7.56 30.77 0.40
N MET A 379 7.71 29.60 -0.20
CA MET A 379 7.80 28.31 0.49
C MET A 379 9.06 27.53 0.04
N PRO A 380 10.28 28.01 0.29
CA PRO A 380 11.51 27.38 -0.19
C PRO A 380 11.73 25.99 0.41
N ASN A 381 11.44 25.75 1.69
CA ASN A 381 11.57 24.44 2.31
C ASN A 381 10.57 23.43 1.70
N TYR A 382 9.34 23.87 1.47
CA TYR A 382 8.32 23.09 0.77
C TYR A 382 8.77 22.73 -0.65
N ALA A 383 9.29 23.71 -1.39
CA ALA A 383 9.78 23.50 -2.76
C ALA A 383 10.93 22.48 -2.81
N MET A 384 11.90 22.57 -1.88
CA MET A 384 13.01 21.61 -1.78
C MET A 384 12.50 20.19 -1.53
N ILE A 385 11.61 19.99 -0.56
CA ILE A 385 11.03 18.68 -0.23
C ILE A 385 10.26 18.13 -1.44
N PHE A 386 9.41 18.96 -2.06
CA PHE A 386 8.63 18.53 -3.21
C PHE A 386 9.54 18.14 -4.40
N MET A 387 10.67 18.83 -4.60
CA MET A 387 11.65 18.44 -5.64
C MET A 387 12.24 17.05 -5.34
N ILE A 388 12.73 16.81 -4.12
CA ILE A 388 13.32 15.52 -3.75
C ILE A 388 12.30 14.39 -3.96
N LEU A 389 11.06 14.58 -3.52
CA LEU A 389 9.98 13.59 -3.67
C LEU A 389 9.56 13.40 -5.13
N THR A 390 9.56 14.47 -5.93
CA THR A 390 9.30 14.37 -7.37
C THR A 390 10.38 13.56 -8.07
N LEU A 391 11.65 13.83 -7.78
CA LEU A 391 12.77 13.09 -8.34
C LEU A 391 12.77 11.62 -7.88
N ALA A 392 12.38 11.35 -6.63
CA ALA A 392 12.23 10.00 -6.13
C ALA A 392 11.08 9.25 -6.81
N ASN A 393 9.96 9.94 -7.09
CA ASN A 393 8.82 9.38 -7.82
C ASN A 393 9.14 9.11 -9.30
N VAL A 394 10.08 9.83 -9.86
CA VAL A 394 10.62 9.61 -11.24
C VAL A 394 11.60 8.44 -11.31
N GLY A 395 12.11 7.99 -10.15
CA GLY A 395 13.14 6.96 -10.11
C GLY A 395 14.56 7.50 -10.37
N LEU A 396 14.90 8.68 -9.81
CA LEU A 396 16.26 9.19 -9.91
C LEU A 396 17.24 8.30 -9.14
N PRO A 397 18.38 7.86 -9.71
CA PRO A 397 19.44 7.17 -8.96
C PRO A 397 19.86 7.93 -7.70
N GLY A 398 20.02 7.21 -6.58
CA GLY A 398 20.23 7.81 -5.25
C GLY A 398 18.95 8.05 -4.45
N THR A 399 17.79 7.69 -5.00
CA THR A 399 16.51 7.65 -4.29
C THR A 399 15.94 6.24 -4.27
N SER A 400 15.11 5.94 -3.28
CA SER A 400 14.55 4.59 -3.11
C SER A 400 13.64 4.15 -4.27
N GLY A 401 13.01 5.07 -4.99
CA GLY A 401 12.17 4.77 -6.15
C GLY A 401 12.94 4.08 -7.27
N PHE A 402 14.18 4.52 -7.52
CA PHE A 402 15.04 3.92 -8.54
C PHE A 402 15.31 2.43 -8.29
N ILE A 403 15.61 2.06 -7.04
CA ILE A 403 16.00 0.68 -6.70
C ILE A 403 14.88 -0.30 -7.03
N GLY A 404 13.64 0.00 -6.60
CA GLY A 404 12.50 -0.89 -6.82
C GLY A 404 12.15 -1.05 -8.30
N GLU A 405 12.09 0.06 -9.04
CA GLU A 405 11.77 0.04 -10.48
C GLU A 405 12.87 -0.63 -11.30
N PHE A 406 14.13 -0.31 -11.02
CA PHE A 406 15.26 -0.88 -11.74
C PHE A 406 15.38 -2.39 -11.55
N LEU A 407 15.25 -2.89 -10.31
CA LEU A 407 15.29 -4.33 -10.05
C LEU A 407 14.09 -5.06 -10.67
N SER A 408 12.89 -4.48 -10.62
CA SER A 408 11.71 -5.05 -11.31
C SER A 408 11.93 -5.13 -12.83
N LEU A 409 12.46 -4.06 -13.44
CA LEU A 409 12.80 -4.06 -14.87
C LEU A 409 13.87 -5.09 -15.21
N LEU A 410 14.91 -5.22 -14.37
CA LEU A 410 15.97 -6.20 -14.57
C LEU A 410 15.42 -7.63 -14.50
N GLY A 411 14.55 -7.91 -13.52
CA GLY A 411 13.91 -9.22 -13.38
C GLY A 411 13.06 -9.58 -14.59
N VAL A 412 12.19 -8.66 -15.04
CA VAL A 412 11.36 -8.94 -16.21
C VAL A 412 12.16 -8.99 -17.51
N PHE A 413 13.27 -8.26 -17.61
CA PHE A 413 14.15 -8.32 -18.80
C PHE A 413 14.74 -9.72 -19.04
N GLN A 414 15.05 -10.44 -17.97
CA GLN A 414 15.55 -11.82 -18.05
C GLN A 414 14.50 -12.79 -18.60
N VAL A 415 13.21 -12.52 -18.40
CA VAL A 415 12.09 -13.37 -18.82
C VAL A 415 11.52 -12.92 -20.17
N SER A 416 11.29 -11.62 -20.31
CA SER A 416 10.70 -11.00 -21.50
C SER A 416 11.23 -9.61 -21.75
N PRO A 417 12.27 -9.44 -22.59
CA PRO A 417 12.81 -8.13 -22.96
C PRO A 417 11.76 -7.18 -23.53
N THR A 418 10.79 -7.70 -24.25
CA THR A 418 9.71 -6.87 -24.85
C THR A 418 8.91 -6.13 -23.78
N TYR A 419 8.45 -6.82 -22.75
CA TYR A 419 7.67 -6.17 -21.68
C TYR A 419 8.56 -5.28 -20.80
N ALA A 420 9.83 -5.61 -20.63
CA ALA A 420 10.79 -4.74 -19.95
C ALA A 420 10.96 -3.40 -20.68
N ILE A 421 11.11 -3.42 -22.02
CA ILE A 421 11.22 -2.21 -22.84
C ILE A 421 9.94 -1.39 -22.76
N LEU A 422 8.77 -2.03 -22.86
CA LEU A 422 7.48 -1.33 -22.72
C LEU A 422 7.33 -0.68 -21.34
N ALA A 423 7.67 -1.39 -20.26
CA ALA A 423 7.62 -0.82 -18.92
C ALA A 423 8.65 0.32 -18.72
N ALA A 424 9.85 0.22 -19.33
CA ALA A 424 10.86 1.27 -19.25
C ALA A 424 10.40 2.61 -19.85
N ILE A 425 9.47 2.61 -20.83
CA ILE A 425 8.83 3.84 -21.32
C ILE A 425 8.13 4.59 -20.19
N GLY A 426 7.57 3.85 -19.21
CA GLY A 426 6.94 4.45 -18.03
C GLY A 426 7.86 5.33 -17.20
N VAL A 427 9.15 5.00 -17.10
CA VAL A 427 10.14 5.82 -16.40
C VAL A 427 10.30 7.20 -17.08
N VAL A 428 10.31 7.23 -18.41
CA VAL A 428 10.36 8.48 -19.18
C VAL A 428 9.07 9.29 -18.97
N LEU A 429 7.90 8.62 -19.00
CA LEU A 429 6.62 9.27 -18.80
C LEU A 429 6.47 9.80 -17.36
N SER A 430 7.01 9.08 -16.36
CA SER A 430 7.02 9.55 -14.96
C SER A 430 7.80 10.86 -14.81
N ALA A 431 8.94 10.98 -15.49
CA ALA A 431 9.69 12.24 -15.55
C ALA A 431 8.86 13.37 -16.18
N CYS A 432 8.15 13.06 -17.28
CA CYS A 432 7.31 14.07 -17.94
C CYS A 432 6.23 14.62 -17.02
N TYR A 433 5.38 13.78 -16.40
CA TYR A 433 4.30 14.30 -15.56
C TYR A 433 4.81 14.86 -14.23
N GLY A 434 5.83 14.25 -13.61
CA GLY A 434 6.36 14.70 -12.32
C GLY A 434 7.05 16.08 -12.43
N LEU A 435 7.97 16.24 -13.37
CA LEU A 435 8.66 17.52 -13.57
C LEU A 435 7.72 18.61 -14.09
N LEU A 436 6.71 18.25 -14.92
CA LEU A 436 5.70 19.19 -15.38
C LEU A 436 4.84 19.69 -14.21
N LEU A 437 4.43 18.80 -13.29
CA LEU A 437 3.72 19.18 -12.09
C LEU A 437 4.56 20.13 -11.23
N TYR A 438 5.82 19.77 -10.97
CA TYR A 438 6.73 20.62 -10.20
C TYR A 438 6.90 21.98 -10.84
N LYS A 439 7.16 22.03 -12.16
CA LYS A 439 7.31 23.28 -12.90
C LYS A 439 6.09 24.18 -12.76
N ARG A 440 4.89 23.62 -12.92
CA ARG A 440 3.63 24.39 -12.89
C ARG A 440 3.27 24.92 -11.51
N VAL A 441 3.60 24.19 -10.44
CA VAL A 441 3.22 24.52 -9.07
C VAL A 441 4.28 25.37 -8.36
N ILE A 442 5.54 25.02 -8.54
CA ILE A 442 6.65 25.55 -7.75
C ILE A 442 7.38 26.68 -8.46
N LEU A 443 7.67 26.50 -9.75
CA LEU A 443 8.48 27.46 -10.51
C LEU A 443 7.62 28.57 -11.15
N GLY A 444 8.29 29.55 -11.73
CA GLY A 444 7.65 30.70 -12.38
C GLY A 444 7.45 31.89 -11.46
N GLU A 445 6.69 32.87 -11.94
CA GLU A 445 6.42 34.12 -11.22
C GLU A 445 5.24 33.94 -10.23
N LEU A 446 5.35 34.58 -9.07
CA LEU A 446 4.31 34.61 -8.07
C LEU A 446 3.30 35.73 -8.37
N ILE A 447 2.44 35.50 -9.35
CA ILE A 447 1.48 36.52 -9.81
C ILE A 447 0.24 36.58 -8.92
N LYS A 448 -0.20 35.45 -8.35
CA LYS A 448 -1.47 35.32 -7.64
C LYS A 448 -1.41 35.91 -6.23
N GLU A 449 -2.28 36.86 -5.93
CA GLU A 449 -2.31 37.58 -4.64
C GLU A 449 -2.52 36.67 -3.43
N ASN A 450 -3.39 35.66 -3.54
CA ASN A 450 -3.66 34.70 -2.48
C ASN A 450 -2.42 33.84 -2.10
N LEU A 451 -1.48 33.67 -3.03
CA LEU A 451 -0.24 32.93 -2.77
C LEU A 451 0.87 33.79 -2.14
N LYS A 452 0.81 35.11 -2.28
CA LYS A 452 1.81 36.04 -1.72
C LYS A 452 1.85 36.04 -0.19
N ARG A 453 0.76 35.60 0.48
CA ARG A 453 0.63 35.59 1.96
C ARG A 453 0.81 34.21 2.58
N ILE A 454 1.12 33.18 1.78
CA ILE A 454 1.27 31.82 2.28
C ILE A 454 2.58 31.70 3.08
N ASN A 455 2.51 31.04 4.23
CA ASN A 455 3.67 30.69 5.05
C ASN A 455 4.25 29.34 4.64
N ASP A 456 5.56 29.18 4.79
CA ASP A 456 6.26 27.90 4.57
C ASP A 456 5.86 26.85 5.63
N LEU A 457 6.50 25.71 5.61
CA LEU A 457 6.19 24.54 6.44
C LEU A 457 6.23 24.88 7.95
N THR A 458 5.17 24.51 8.63
CA THR A 458 5.11 24.50 10.11
C THR A 458 5.99 23.38 10.69
N LEU A 459 6.30 23.46 11.99
CA LEU A 459 7.06 22.40 12.67
C LEU A 459 6.37 21.03 12.56
N ARG A 460 5.04 20.97 12.72
CA ARG A 460 4.27 19.74 12.56
C ARG A 460 4.45 19.13 11.16
N GLU A 461 4.31 19.93 10.11
CA GLU A 461 4.47 19.49 8.72
C GLU A 461 5.91 19.01 8.44
N LYS A 462 6.91 19.67 9.03
CA LYS A 462 8.31 19.22 8.97
C LYS A 462 8.48 17.86 9.62
N PHE A 463 7.90 17.63 10.81
CA PHE A 463 7.93 16.31 11.46
C PHE A 463 7.24 15.21 10.67
N CYS A 464 6.23 15.53 9.85
CA CYS A 464 5.60 14.57 8.96
C CYS A 464 6.45 14.26 7.71
N LEU A 465 7.08 15.29 7.11
CA LEU A 465 7.73 15.17 5.80
C LEU A 465 9.21 14.78 5.87
N TYR A 466 10.00 15.36 6.79
CA TYR A 466 11.45 15.13 6.84
C TYR A 466 11.84 13.67 7.09
N PRO A 467 11.17 12.92 8.00
CA PRO A 467 11.49 11.51 8.17
C PRO A 467 11.29 10.70 6.89
N LEU A 468 10.22 10.97 6.14
CA LEU A 468 9.95 10.27 4.87
C LEU A 468 10.99 10.61 3.81
N VAL A 469 11.35 11.89 3.66
CA VAL A 469 12.42 12.32 2.74
C VAL A 469 13.75 11.66 3.11
N LEU A 470 14.06 11.61 4.41
CA LEU A 470 15.29 10.98 4.91
C LEU A 470 15.33 9.48 4.55
N LEU A 471 14.24 8.75 4.78
CA LEU A 471 14.13 7.33 4.42
C LEU A 471 14.25 7.10 2.91
N VAL A 472 13.65 7.95 2.09
CA VAL A 472 13.75 7.90 0.62
C VAL A 472 15.19 8.04 0.15
N VAL A 473 15.97 8.95 0.75
CA VAL A 473 17.38 9.17 0.39
C VAL A 473 18.27 8.07 0.96
N ILE A 474 18.11 7.72 2.24
CA ILE A 474 18.92 6.66 2.89
C ILE A 474 18.78 5.35 2.13
N PHE A 475 17.54 4.90 1.87
CA PHE A 475 17.31 3.63 1.18
C PHE A 475 17.56 3.69 -0.33
N GLY A 476 17.66 4.89 -0.89
CA GLY A 476 18.14 5.09 -2.27
C GLY A 476 19.65 4.94 -2.42
N ILE A 477 20.42 5.31 -1.38
CA ILE A 477 21.89 5.18 -1.34
C ILE A 477 22.31 3.84 -0.76
N TYR A 478 21.61 3.37 0.29
CA TYR A 478 21.92 2.14 1.02
C TYR A 478 20.69 1.25 1.17
N PRO A 479 20.26 0.52 0.11
CA PRO A 479 19.08 -0.33 0.12
C PRO A 479 19.25 -1.63 0.93
N LYS A 480 20.50 -2.01 1.22
CA LYS A 480 20.90 -3.27 1.83
C LYS A 480 20.08 -3.66 3.05
N PRO A 481 19.80 -2.78 4.05
CA PRO A 481 19.04 -3.16 5.24
C PRO A 481 17.63 -3.68 4.95
N ILE A 482 16.96 -3.13 3.91
CA ILE A 482 15.63 -3.59 3.50
C ILE A 482 15.74 -4.91 2.75
N ILE A 483 16.64 -5.01 1.76
CA ILE A 483 16.79 -6.20 0.91
C ILE A 483 17.24 -7.40 1.74
N GLU A 484 18.19 -7.26 2.65
CA GLU A 484 18.65 -8.36 3.51
C GLU A 484 17.57 -8.90 4.44
N THR A 485 16.58 -8.09 4.81
CA THR A 485 15.52 -8.54 5.71
C THR A 485 14.62 -9.58 5.07
N TYR A 486 14.32 -9.46 3.77
CA TYR A 486 13.46 -10.41 3.07
C TYR A 486 14.22 -11.31 2.07
N GLY A 487 15.47 -11.02 1.77
CA GLY A 487 16.22 -11.69 0.70
C GLY A 487 16.31 -13.21 0.86
N VAL A 488 16.54 -13.70 2.08
CA VAL A 488 16.59 -15.15 2.37
C VAL A 488 15.18 -15.77 2.21
N THR A 489 14.14 -15.07 2.65
CA THR A 489 12.73 -15.51 2.45
C THR A 489 12.38 -15.61 0.97
N VAL A 490 12.81 -14.63 0.15
CA VAL A 490 12.56 -14.63 -1.29
C VAL A 490 13.37 -15.73 -2.00
N ALA A 491 14.61 -15.97 -1.60
CA ALA A 491 15.45 -17.03 -2.16
C ALA A 491 14.82 -18.42 -1.91
N ASP A 492 14.41 -18.71 -0.69
CA ASP A 492 13.70 -19.95 -0.33
C ASP A 492 12.36 -20.08 -1.09
N TYR A 493 11.63 -18.97 -1.20
CA TYR A 493 10.39 -18.90 -1.96
C TYR A 493 10.59 -19.31 -3.42
N ILE A 494 11.59 -18.75 -4.11
CA ILE A 494 11.89 -19.07 -5.51
C ILE A 494 12.39 -20.51 -5.65
N GLN A 495 13.17 -21.01 -4.69
CA GLN A 495 13.62 -22.40 -4.72
C GLN A 495 12.45 -23.38 -4.62
N LYS A 496 11.37 -23.03 -3.92
CA LYS A 496 10.16 -23.86 -3.83
C LYS A 496 9.26 -23.77 -5.06
N LEU A 497 9.39 -22.74 -5.88
CA LEU A 497 8.64 -22.62 -7.14
C LEU A 497 9.29 -23.42 -8.28
N ASN A 498 10.61 -23.66 -8.24
CA ASN A 498 11.39 -24.41 -9.21
C ASN A 498 11.57 -25.88 -8.79
#